data_9ef478f9467036352292485087108c60
#
_entry.id   9ef478f9467036352292485087108c60
#
_cell.length_a   1.000
_cell.length_b   1.000
_cell.length_c   1.000
_cell.angle_alpha   90.00
_cell.angle_beta   90.00
_cell.angle_gamma   90.00
#
_symmetry.space_group_name_H-M   'P 1'
#
loop_
_entity.id
_entity.type
_entity.pdbx_description
1 polymer ?
#
loop_
_entity_poly.entity_id
_entity_poly.type
_entity_poly.pdbx_seq_one_letter_code
_entity_poly.pdbx_strand_id
1 'polypeptide(L)'
;VIRGKKQTEVDMLNCGDIGVTSKLASASTNDTFGGKIKYAPIEYPVPYLTMAIEPKAKGDEDKISQGIAKLLDEDKTLSYKNNAETHQMTVSGLGDMHLDVTVSKLKTRFGASVNLTQARIPYRETIKKSVQVEGKHKKQSGGSGQFGHVKITFSPGTDEGLTFTQSVVGGSVPKGFYPAVEKGLLE
;
A
#
# COMPACT_ATOMS: atom_id res chain seq x y z
N VAL A 1 12.66 -33.09 -15.52
CA VAL A 1 11.53 -33.21 -16.47
C VAL A 1 10.29 -33.67 -15.70
N ILE A 2 9.16 -33.03 -15.95
CA ILE A 2 7.87 -33.39 -15.33
C ILE A 2 6.94 -33.96 -16.43
N ARG A 3 6.41 -35.15 -16.21
CA ARG A 3 5.37 -35.78 -17.05
C ARG A 3 4.20 -36.24 -16.17
N GLY A 4 3.14 -35.45 -16.11
CA GLY A 4 2.05 -35.68 -15.16
C GLY A 4 2.53 -35.61 -13.72
N LYS A 5 2.40 -36.69 -12.95
CA LYS A 5 2.87 -36.80 -11.57
C LYS A 5 4.33 -37.26 -11.46
N LYS A 6 4.94 -37.75 -12.55
CA LYS A 6 6.30 -38.29 -12.55
C LYS A 6 7.32 -37.15 -12.73
N GLN A 7 8.25 -37.04 -11.80
CA GLN A 7 9.39 -36.13 -11.86
C GLN A 7 10.64 -36.96 -12.17
N THR A 8 11.44 -36.51 -13.11
CA THR A 8 12.73 -37.12 -13.46
C THR A 8 13.80 -36.06 -13.38
N GLU A 9 14.82 -36.28 -12.57
CA GLU A 9 15.97 -35.39 -12.47
C GLU A 9 16.82 -35.54 -13.72
N VAL A 10 17.37 -34.42 -14.17
CA VAL A 10 18.26 -34.34 -15.34
C VAL A 10 19.40 -33.37 -15.01
N ASP A 11 20.56 -33.66 -15.49
CA ASP A 11 21.76 -32.87 -15.24
C ASP A 11 21.86 -31.65 -16.17
N MET A 12 21.18 -31.70 -17.30
CA MET A 12 21.25 -30.66 -18.33
C MET A 12 19.91 -30.48 -19.05
N LEU A 13 19.59 -29.24 -19.39
CA LEU A 13 18.51 -28.85 -20.29
C LEU A 13 19.13 -28.35 -21.61
N ASN A 14 18.68 -28.86 -22.72
CA ASN A 14 19.08 -28.38 -24.04
C ASN A 14 18.21 -27.22 -24.53
N CYS A 15 18.63 -26.58 -25.60
CA CYS A 15 17.88 -25.53 -26.25
C CYS A 15 16.49 -26.06 -26.67
N GLY A 16 15.42 -25.37 -26.23
CA GLY A 16 14.04 -25.79 -26.46
C GLY A 16 13.43 -26.68 -25.37
N ASP A 17 14.23 -27.18 -24.43
CA ASP A 17 13.71 -27.94 -23.29
C ASP A 17 13.04 -27.04 -22.25
N ILE A 18 12.01 -27.59 -21.61
CA ILE A 18 11.32 -26.99 -20.47
C ILE A 18 11.66 -27.81 -19.23
N GLY A 19 12.25 -27.17 -18.25
CA GLY A 19 12.62 -27.81 -16.99
C GLY A 19 12.19 -27.00 -15.77
N VAL A 20 12.25 -27.64 -14.62
CA VAL A 20 11.95 -27.02 -13.33
C VAL A 20 13.20 -27.05 -12.46
N THR A 21 13.54 -25.93 -11.89
CA THR A 21 14.55 -25.82 -10.85
C THR A 21 13.95 -25.18 -9.62
N SER A 22 14.48 -25.47 -8.45
CA SER A 22 13.99 -24.96 -7.17
C SER A 22 15.09 -24.21 -6.42
N LYS A 23 14.72 -23.47 -5.38
CA LYS A 23 15.64 -22.75 -4.49
C LYS A 23 16.41 -21.60 -5.15
N LEU A 24 15.85 -20.98 -6.18
CA LEU A 24 16.40 -19.77 -6.79
C LEU A 24 15.83 -18.54 -6.09
N ALA A 25 16.46 -18.11 -5.00
CA ALA A 25 15.95 -17.01 -4.15
C ALA A 25 15.91 -15.64 -4.86
N SER A 26 16.73 -15.46 -5.89
CA SER A 26 16.84 -14.19 -6.65
C SER A 26 16.15 -14.21 -8.01
N ALA A 27 15.40 -15.28 -8.32
CA ALA A 27 14.74 -15.44 -9.60
C ALA A 27 13.26 -15.07 -9.53
N SER A 28 12.81 -14.29 -10.49
CA SER A 28 11.42 -13.88 -10.66
C SER A 28 10.88 -14.28 -12.03
N THR A 29 9.57 -14.28 -12.18
CA THR A 29 8.93 -14.46 -13.48
C THR A 29 9.39 -13.38 -14.44
N ASN A 30 9.68 -13.73 -15.70
CA ASN A 30 10.29 -12.91 -16.74
C ASN A 30 11.81 -12.71 -16.63
N ASP A 31 12.49 -13.28 -15.65
CA ASP A 31 13.95 -13.22 -15.63
C ASP A 31 14.58 -14.09 -16.71
N THR A 32 15.66 -13.58 -17.29
CA THR A 32 16.49 -14.31 -18.25
C THR A 32 17.74 -14.80 -17.55
N PHE A 33 18.00 -16.10 -17.60
CA PHE A 33 19.19 -16.71 -17.01
C PHE A 33 20.32 -16.91 -18.03
N GLY A 34 21.50 -16.49 -17.65
CA GLY A 34 22.73 -16.73 -18.42
C GLY A 34 22.82 -15.88 -19.69
N GLY A 35 24.04 -15.85 -20.26
CA GLY A 35 24.26 -15.28 -21.58
C GLY A 35 24.23 -13.75 -21.68
N LYS A 36 24.45 -13.28 -22.94
CA LYS A 36 24.43 -11.85 -23.30
C LYS A 36 23.06 -11.36 -23.79
N ILE A 37 22.13 -12.30 -24.06
CA ILE A 37 20.80 -12.00 -24.62
C ILE A 37 19.83 -11.89 -23.46
N LYS A 38 19.05 -10.82 -23.44
CA LYS A 38 17.93 -10.63 -22.52
C LYS A 38 16.63 -10.64 -23.33
N TYR A 39 15.73 -11.54 -22.99
CA TYR A 39 14.42 -11.63 -23.63
C TYR A 39 13.49 -10.50 -23.14
N ALA A 40 12.60 -10.06 -24.02
CA ALA A 40 11.56 -9.12 -23.63
C ALA A 40 10.62 -9.78 -22.62
N PRO A 41 10.21 -9.07 -21.56
CA PRO A 41 9.27 -9.61 -20.58
C PRO A 41 7.90 -9.83 -21.21
N ILE A 42 7.18 -10.82 -20.70
CA ILE A 42 5.77 -11.04 -21.04
C ILE A 42 4.95 -9.93 -20.39
N GLU A 43 4.12 -9.24 -21.17
CA GLU A 43 3.18 -8.25 -20.65
C GLU A 43 1.94 -8.95 -20.09
N TYR A 44 1.58 -8.59 -18.85
CA TYR A 44 0.40 -9.12 -18.19
C TYR A 44 -0.74 -8.10 -18.24
N PRO A 45 -2.00 -8.56 -18.35
CA PRO A 45 -3.14 -7.66 -18.26
C PRO A 45 -3.19 -6.98 -16.89
N VAL A 46 -3.59 -5.71 -16.90
CA VAL A 46 -3.75 -4.91 -15.67
C VAL A 46 -5.00 -5.39 -14.91
N PRO A 47 -4.94 -5.56 -13.60
CA PRO A 47 -6.11 -5.93 -12.82
C PRO A 47 -7.16 -4.80 -12.80
N TYR A 48 -8.43 -5.15 -13.07
CA TYR A 48 -9.54 -4.19 -13.17
C TYR A 48 -10.41 -4.11 -11.93
N LEU A 49 -10.44 -5.16 -11.10
CA LEU A 49 -11.27 -5.22 -9.91
C LEU A 49 -10.41 -5.14 -8.67
N THR A 50 -10.71 -4.18 -7.79
CA THR A 50 -10.04 -4.02 -6.49
C THR A 50 -11.04 -4.21 -5.35
N MET A 51 -10.73 -5.12 -4.43
CA MET A 51 -11.52 -5.39 -3.23
C MET A 51 -10.64 -5.25 -1.98
N ALA A 52 -11.24 -4.84 -0.88
CA ALA A 52 -10.58 -4.88 0.42
C ALA A 52 -10.62 -6.30 1.00
N ILE A 53 -9.54 -6.69 1.65
CA ILE A 53 -9.43 -7.97 2.36
C ILE A 53 -9.57 -7.72 3.85
N GLU A 54 -10.53 -8.41 4.45
CA GLU A 54 -10.76 -8.38 5.89
C GLU A 54 -10.53 -9.79 6.47
N PRO A 55 -9.64 -9.95 7.46
CA PRO A 55 -9.46 -11.24 8.13
C PRO A 55 -10.74 -11.66 8.84
N LYS A 56 -11.13 -12.94 8.73
CA LYS A 56 -12.26 -13.49 9.49
C LYS A 56 -11.90 -13.74 10.95
N ALA A 57 -10.65 -14.01 11.23
CA ALA A 57 -10.14 -14.22 12.59
C ALA A 57 -9.10 -13.14 12.90
N LYS A 58 -9.19 -12.56 14.09
CA LYS A 58 -8.22 -11.59 14.59
C LYS A 58 -6.85 -12.27 14.74
N GLY A 59 -5.80 -11.67 14.18
CA GLY A 59 -4.43 -12.19 14.22
C GLY A 59 -4.02 -13.01 13.00
N ASP A 60 -4.88 -13.13 11.98
CA ASP A 60 -4.52 -13.81 10.71
C ASP A 60 -3.86 -12.85 9.68
N GLU A 61 -3.65 -11.58 10.02
CA GLU A 61 -3.11 -10.55 9.13
C GLU A 61 -1.74 -10.94 8.57
N ASP A 62 -0.87 -11.51 9.41
CA ASP A 62 0.46 -11.96 9.00
C ASP A 62 0.40 -13.14 8.03
N LYS A 63 -0.51 -14.11 8.29
CA LYS A 63 -0.72 -15.25 7.39
C LYS A 63 -1.28 -14.81 6.04
N ILE A 64 -2.20 -13.83 6.05
CA ILE A 64 -2.76 -13.24 4.85
C ILE A 64 -1.65 -12.58 4.04
N SER A 65 -0.85 -11.73 4.66
CA SER A 65 0.24 -11.02 3.99
C SER A 65 1.27 -11.97 3.39
N GLN A 66 1.69 -12.98 4.13
CA GLN A 66 2.62 -14.01 3.65
C GLN A 66 2.01 -14.87 2.53
N GLY A 67 0.73 -15.24 2.67
CA GLY A 67 0.02 -16.00 1.65
C GLY A 67 -0.13 -15.22 0.35
N ILE A 68 -0.53 -13.95 0.45
CA ILE A 68 -0.65 -13.05 -0.70
C ILE A 68 0.71 -12.85 -1.39
N ALA A 69 1.79 -12.61 -0.64
CA ALA A 69 3.12 -12.43 -1.23
C ALA A 69 3.50 -13.64 -2.11
N LYS A 70 3.23 -14.86 -1.66
CA LYS A 70 3.49 -16.07 -2.46
C LYS A 70 2.55 -16.19 -3.67
N LEU A 71 1.29 -15.77 -3.54
CA LEU A 71 0.36 -15.77 -4.68
C LEU A 71 0.72 -14.72 -5.74
N LEU A 72 1.27 -13.57 -5.33
CA LEU A 72 1.80 -12.55 -6.25
C LEU A 72 3.04 -13.05 -7.03
N ASP A 73 3.82 -13.95 -6.44
CA ASP A 73 4.92 -14.59 -7.16
C ASP A 73 4.42 -15.58 -8.21
N GLU A 74 3.32 -16.28 -7.93
CA GLU A 74 2.70 -17.25 -8.84
C GLU A 74 1.90 -16.57 -9.95
N ASP A 75 1.25 -15.45 -9.66
CA ASP A 75 0.31 -14.76 -10.54
C ASP A 75 0.61 -13.26 -10.63
N LYS A 76 1.21 -12.85 -11.72
CA LYS A 76 1.57 -11.46 -11.97
C LYS A 76 0.39 -10.57 -12.41
N THR A 77 -0.80 -11.14 -12.57
CA THR A 77 -2.04 -10.40 -12.81
C THR A 77 -2.76 -10.01 -11.52
N LEU A 78 -2.25 -10.44 -10.35
CA LEU A 78 -2.68 -9.96 -9.06
C LEU A 78 -1.85 -8.76 -8.61
N SER A 79 -2.45 -7.85 -7.86
CA SER A 79 -1.72 -6.84 -7.10
C SER A 79 -2.28 -6.70 -5.68
N TYR A 80 -1.43 -6.27 -4.76
CA TYR A 80 -1.78 -6.06 -3.37
C TYR A 80 -1.23 -4.72 -2.90
N LYS A 81 -2.05 -4.00 -2.14
CA LYS A 81 -1.66 -2.73 -1.53
C LYS A 81 -2.21 -2.66 -0.11
N ASN A 82 -1.38 -2.15 0.80
CA ASN A 82 -1.84 -1.70 2.10
C ASN A 82 -2.03 -0.18 2.03
N ASN A 83 -3.27 0.27 2.09
CA ASN A 83 -3.60 1.69 2.00
C ASN A 83 -3.58 2.30 3.41
N ALA A 84 -2.59 3.15 3.65
CA ALA A 84 -2.41 3.82 4.95
C ALA A 84 -3.52 4.83 5.26
N GLU A 85 -4.13 5.46 4.23
CA GLU A 85 -5.19 6.46 4.43
C GLU A 85 -6.52 5.81 4.84
N THR A 86 -6.88 4.68 4.23
CA THR A 86 -8.11 3.96 4.53
C THR A 86 -7.94 2.86 5.57
N HIS A 87 -6.70 2.57 5.96
CA HIS A 87 -6.32 1.44 6.82
C HIS A 87 -6.88 0.10 6.32
N GLN A 88 -6.89 -0.08 5.00
CA GLN A 88 -7.36 -1.30 4.37
C GLN A 88 -6.26 -1.98 3.57
N MET A 89 -6.19 -3.30 3.71
CA MET A 89 -5.49 -4.17 2.78
C MET A 89 -6.37 -4.39 1.56
N THR A 90 -5.87 -4.15 0.36
CA THR A 90 -6.61 -4.33 -0.88
C THR A 90 -5.89 -5.32 -1.81
N VAL A 91 -6.68 -6.13 -2.50
CA VAL A 91 -6.21 -7.02 -3.56
C VAL A 91 -6.92 -6.64 -4.86
N SER A 92 -6.17 -6.61 -5.94
CA SER A 92 -6.73 -6.38 -7.27
C SER A 92 -6.46 -7.57 -8.17
N GLY A 93 -7.44 -7.92 -8.99
CA GLY A 93 -7.39 -9.03 -9.93
C GLY A 93 -8.19 -8.73 -11.20
N LEU A 94 -8.24 -9.70 -12.12
CA LEU A 94 -8.90 -9.54 -13.40
C LEU A 94 -10.44 -9.54 -13.32
N GLY A 95 -10.99 -9.99 -12.18
CA GLY A 95 -12.44 -10.04 -11.97
C GLY A 95 -12.82 -10.86 -10.74
N ASP A 96 -14.12 -10.98 -10.47
CA ASP A 96 -14.67 -11.65 -9.28
C ASP A 96 -14.15 -13.08 -9.13
N MET A 97 -14.27 -13.90 -10.16
CA MET A 97 -13.81 -15.29 -10.13
C MET A 97 -12.33 -15.42 -9.82
N HIS A 98 -11.51 -14.49 -10.31
CA HIS A 98 -10.08 -14.47 -10.02
C HIS A 98 -9.80 -14.20 -8.54
N LEU A 99 -10.51 -13.25 -7.96
CA LEU A 99 -10.39 -12.93 -6.53
C LEU A 99 -10.95 -14.06 -5.66
N ASP A 100 -12.05 -14.70 -6.05
CA ASP A 100 -12.62 -15.85 -5.33
C ASP A 100 -11.64 -17.04 -5.30
N VAL A 101 -10.99 -17.34 -6.43
CA VAL A 101 -9.93 -18.36 -6.50
C VAL A 101 -8.76 -17.98 -5.59
N THR A 102 -8.37 -16.71 -5.56
CA THR A 102 -7.31 -16.19 -4.69
C THR A 102 -7.66 -16.41 -3.22
N VAL A 103 -8.87 -16.06 -2.80
CA VAL A 103 -9.39 -16.30 -1.44
C VAL A 103 -9.43 -17.78 -1.10
N SER A 104 -9.87 -18.63 -2.06
CA SER A 104 -9.86 -20.08 -1.88
C SER A 104 -8.46 -20.63 -1.68
N LYS A 105 -7.47 -20.16 -2.45
CA LYS A 105 -6.06 -20.52 -2.28
C LYS A 105 -5.50 -20.05 -0.93
N LEU A 106 -5.84 -18.84 -0.48
CA LEU A 106 -5.45 -18.35 0.85
C LEU A 106 -5.95 -19.28 1.96
N LYS A 107 -7.21 -19.69 1.88
CA LYS A 107 -7.80 -20.60 2.86
C LYS A 107 -7.18 -21.98 2.81
N THR A 108 -7.06 -22.60 1.63
CA THR A 108 -6.67 -24.00 1.48
C THR A 108 -5.17 -24.23 1.64
N ARG A 109 -4.33 -23.29 1.20
CA ARG A 109 -2.87 -23.43 1.20
C ARG A 109 -2.19 -22.78 2.40
N PHE A 110 -2.78 -21.68 2.90
CA PHE A 110 -2.17 -20.86 3.96
C PHE A 110 -2.99 -20.83 5.26
N GLY A 111 -4.18 -21.45 5.26
CA GLY A 111 -5.06 -21.49 6.44
C GLY A 111 -5.63 -20.12 6.83
N ALA A 112 -5.55 -19.13 5.94
CA ALA A 112 -6.04 -17.79 6.18
C ALA A 112 -7.43 -17.60 5.57
N SER A 113 -8.43 -17.35 6.41
CA SER A 113 -9.80 -17.10 5.96
C SER A 113 -10.07 -15.59 5.92
N VAL A 114 -10.55 -15.10 4.78
CA VAL A 114 -10.80 -13.68 4.54
C VAL A 114 -12.19 -13.44 3.99
N ASN A 115 -12.71 -12.22 4.17
CA ASN A 115 -13.83 -11.68 3.43
C ASN A 115 -13.30 -10.66 2.42
N LEU A 116 -13.93 -10.60 1.27
CA LEU A 116 -13.77 -9.50 0.33
C LEU A 116 -14.89 -8.49 0.55
N THR A 117 -14.53 -7.24 0.73
CA THR A 117 -15.45 -6.11 0.90
C THR A 117 -15.11 -5.02 -0.10
N GLN A 118 -16.03 -4.08 -0.29
CA GLN A 118 -15.76 -2.95 -1.16
C GLN A 118 -14.63 -2.08 -0.58
N ALA A 119 -13.63 -1.78 -1.41
CA ALA A 119 -12.54 -0.89 -1.02
C ALA A 119 -13.07 0.53 -0.80
N ARG A 120 -12.65 1.17 0.30
CA ARG A 120 -12.97 2.57 0.59
C ARG A 120 -12.18 3.48 -0.36
N ILE A 121 -12.85 4.50 -0.85
CA ILE A 121 -12.19 5.53 -1.66
C ILE A 121 -11.62 6.57 -0.70
N PRO A 122 -10.30 6.85 -0.75
CA PRO A 122 -9.70 7.92 0.06
C PRO A 122 -10.10 9.26 -0.56
N TYR A 123 -11.18 9.84 -0.05
CA TYR A 123 -11.58 11.19 -0.46
C TYR A 123 -10.63 12.21 0.16
N ARG A 124 -10.24 13.19 -0.63
CA ARG A 124 -9.45 14.34 -0.19
C ARG A 124 -10.27 15.60 -0.34
N GLU A 125 -10.16 16.46 0.66
CA GLU A 125 -10.82 17.76 0.66
C GLU A 125 -9.90 18.83 0.09
N THR A 126 -10.50 19.84 -0.52
CA THR A 126 -9.81 21.04 -0.96
C THR A 126 -10.66 22.27 -0.67
N ILE A 127 -10.03 23.40 -0.43
CA ILE A 127 -10.68 24.67 -0.23
C ILE A 127 -10.66 25.48 -1.54
N LYS A 128 -11.75 26.22 -1.79
CA LYS A 128 -11.90 27.04 -3.00
C LYS A 128 -11.78 28.55 -2.73
N LYS A 129 -11.81 28.95 -1.46
CA LYS A 129 -11.78 30.36 -1.03
C LYS A 129 -10.76 30.55 0.06
N SER A 130 -10.19 31.75 0.14
CA SER A 130 -9.35 32.12 1.27
C SER A 130 -10.22 32.43 2.49
N VAL A 131 -9.87 31.83 3.64
CA VAL A 131 -10.56 32.00 4.92
C VAL A 131 -9.55 32.23 6.01
N GLN A 132 -9.80 33.24 6.85
CA GLN A 132 -9.03 33.47 8.04
C GLN A 132 -9.72 32.84 9.27
N VAL A 133 -8.98 32.07 10.03
CA VAL A 133 -9.50 31.40 11.23
C VAL A 133 -8.58 31.67 12.42
N GLU A 134 -9.16 31.65 13.61
CA GLU A 134 -8.45 31.83 14.87
C GLU A 134 -8.58 30.56 15.70
N GLY A 135 -7.43 29.99 16.09
CA GLY A 135 -7.33 28.84 16.97
C GLY A 135 -6.80 29.28 18.33
N LYS A 136 -7.56 29.02 19.40
CA LYS A 136 -7.13 29.34 20.78
C LYS A 136 -7.30 28.12 21.67
N HIS A 137 -6.19 27.63 22.18
CA HIS A 137 -6.15 26.59 23.19
C HIS A 137 -5.78 27.17 24.53
N LYS A 138 -6.65 27.01 25.52
CA LYS A 138 -6.39 27.37 26.91
C LYS A 138 -6.89 26.26 27.81
N LYS A 139 -5.96 25.57 28.46
CA LYS A 139 -6.28 24.50 29.40
C LYS A 139 -5.47 24.72 30.69
N GLN A 140 -6.17 24.78 31.81
CA GLN A 140 -5.54 24.89 33.14
C GLN A 140 -6.31 23.96 34.08
N SER A 141 -5.61 22.93 34.54
CA SER A 141 -6.15 21.96 35.50
C SER A 141 -5.08 21.75 36.61
N GLY A 142 -4.93 22.76 37.47
CA GLY A 142 -3.92 22.77 38.54
C GLY A 142 -2.49 22.96 38.04
N GLY A 143 -1.70 23.78 38.71
CA GLY A 143 -0.27 23.99 38.37
C GLY A 143 -0.02 24.69 37.03
N SER A 144 0.77 24.08 36.16
CA SER A 144 1.18 24.66 34.88
C SER A 144 0.04 24.57 33.86
N GLY A 145 -0.39 25.72 33.32
CA GLY A 145 -1.40 25.79 32.25
C GLY A 145 -0.80 25.61 30.84
N GLN A 146 -1.65 25.22 29.91
CA GLN A 146 -1.34 25.18 28.47
C GLN A 146 -2.03 26.36 27.78
N PHE A 147 -1.28 27.08 26.98
CA PHE A 147 -1.82 28.18 26.17
C PHE A 147 -1.20 28.19 24.79
N GLY A 148 -2.05 28.26 23.77
CA GLY A 148 -1.68 28.48 22.39
C GLY A 148 -2.73 29.32 21.69
N HIS A 149 -2.30 30.32 20.92
CA HIS A 149 -3.21 31.19 20.18
C HIS A 149 -2.58 31.55 18.85
N VAL A 150 -3.25 31.17 17.77
CA VAL A 150 -2.79 31.44 16.41
C VAL A 150 -3.94 31.96 15.53
N LYS A 151 -3.60 32.83 14.60
CA LYS A 151 -4.48 33.24 13.50
C LYS A 151 -3.88 32.75 12.21
N ILE A 152 -4.63 32.00 11.44
CA ILE A 152 -4.15 31.36 10.22
C ILE A 152 -5.10 31.73 9.07
N THR A 153 -4.52 32.08 7.94
CA THR A 153 -5.25 32.24 6.68
C THR A 153 -5.01 31.00 5.84
N PHE A 154 -6.07 30.25 5.56
CA PHE A 154 -6.06 29.16 4.61
C PHE A 154 -6.44 29.68 3.24
N SER A 155 -5.68 29.35 2.22
CA SER A 155 -5.96 29.68 0.82
C SER A 155 -5.76 28.48 -0.09
N PRO A 156 -6.44 28.42 -1.25
CA PRO A 156 -6.17 27.36 -2.22
C PRO A 156 -4.69 27.36 -2.60
N GLY A 157 -4.06 26.16 -2.58
CA GLY A 157 -2.70 25.95 -3.06
C GLY A 157 -2.70 25.42 -4.49
N THR A 158 -1.56 25.52 -5.16
CA THR A 158 -1.31 24.94 -6.49
C THR A 158 -0.69 23.55 -6.40
N ASP A 159 -0.02 23.27 -5.28
CA ASP A 159 0.73 22.05 -5.06
C ASP A 159 -0.08 21.05 -4.22
N GLU A 160 0.25 19.77 -4.34
CA GLU A 160 -0.36 18.74 -3.54
C GLU A 160 0.17 18.79 -2.10
N GLY A 161 -0.74 18.75 -1.12
CA GLY A 161 -0.41 18.77 0.30
C GLY A 161 -0.49 20.18 0.92
N LEU A 162 0.15 20.36 2.06
CA LEU A 162 0.18 21.60 2.83
C LEU A 162 1.44 22.41 2.50
N THR A 163 1.25 23.65 2.04
CA THR A 163 2.33 24.63 1.97
C THR A 163 2.21 25.60 3.12
N PHE A 164 3.14 25.54 4.07
CA PHE A 164 3.15 26.42 5.24
C PHE A 164 4.03 27.63 5.03
N THR A 165 3.44 28.81 5.18
CA THR A 165 4.17 30.11 5.15
C THR A 165 3.85 30.93 6.39
N GLN A 166 4.76 31.80 6.79
CA GLN A 166 4.57 32.68 7.92
C GLN A 166 4.61 34.15 7.50
N SER A 167 3.69 34.94 8.02
CA SER A 167 3.58 36.39 7.81
C SER A 167 3.58 37.18 9.13
N VAL A 168 4.19 36.62 10.17
CA VAL A 168 4.20 37.23 11.52
C VAL A 168 5.13 38.45 11.52
N VAL A 169 4.58 39.60 11.90
CA VAL A 169 5.31 40.86 12.06
C VAL A 169 5.37 41.20 13.56
N GLY A 170 6.51 41.78 14.00
CA GLY A 170 6.66 42.25 15.36
C GLY A 170 6.88 41.17 16.44
N GLY A 171 7.11 39.90 16.02
CA GLY A 171 7.47 38.81 16.95
C GLY A 171 6.33 38.32 17.85
N SER A 172 5.07 38.58 17.48
CA SER A 172 3.87 38.15 18.22
C SER A 172 3.78 36.63 18.40
N VAL A 173 4.36 35.85 17.47
CA VAL A 173 4.63 34.41 17.64
C VAL A 173 6.13 34.19 17.51
N PRO A 174 6.81 33.70 18.56
CA PRO A 174 8.24 33.43 18.47
C PRO A 174 8.56 32.37 17.43
N LYS A 175 9.65 32.54 16.67
CA LYS A 175 10.04 31.67 15.55
C LYS A 175 10.15 30.18 15.92
N GLY A 176 10.51 29.88 17.15
CA GLY A 176 10.63 28.50 17.64
C GLY A 176 9.31 27.71 17.67
N PHE A 177 8.15 28.39 17.58
CA PHE A 177 6.84 27.73 17.57
C PHE A 177 6.28 27.46 16.17
N TYR A 178 6.89 28.00 15.10
CA TYR A 178 6.42 27.77 13.74
C TYR A 178 6.38 26.28 13.35
N PRO A 179 7.42 25.47 13.65
CA PRO A 179 7.38 24.05 13.35
C PRO A 179 6.27 23.29 14.09
N ALA A 180 5.93 23.74 15.31
CA ALA A 180 4.87 23.13 16.10
C ALA A 180 3.48 23.45 15.51
N VAL A 181 3.28 24.65 14.95
CA VAL A 181 2.04 25.02 14.25
C VAL A 181 1.92 24.23 12.96
N GLU A 182 2.97 24.16 12.15
CA GLU A 182 3.01 23.39 10.91
C GLU A 182 2.70 21.90 11.15
N LYS A 183 3.34 21.32 12.18
CA LYS A 183 3.06 19.93 12.56
C LYS A 183 1.61 19.70 12.93
N GLY A 184 1.01 20.60 13.72
CA GLY A 184 -0.40 20.51 14.10
C GLY A 184 -1.39 20.75 12.96
N LEU A 185 -0.93 21.27 11.80
CA LEU A 185 -1.74 21.38 10.58
C LEU A 185 -1.64 20.13 9.70
N LEU A 186 -0.60 19.31 9.89
CA LEU A 186 -0.38 18.06 9.17
C LEU A 186 -1.08 16.85 9.83
N GLU A 187 -1.42 16.95 11.12
CA GLU A 187 -2.17 15.95 11.89
C GLU A 187 -3.67 16.04 11.62
#